data_7895eb50da39c88b46a577890c42b921
#
_entry.id   7895eb50da39c88b46a577890c42b921
#
_cell.length_a   1.000
_cell.length_b   1.000
_cell.length_c   1.000
_cell.angle_alpha   90.00
_cell.angle_beta   90.00
_cell.angle_gamma   90.00
#
_symmetry.space_group_name_H-M   'P 1'
#
loop_
_entity.id
_entity.type
_entity.pdbx_description
1 polymer ?
#
loop_
_entity_poly.entity_id
_entity_poly.type
_entity_poly.pdbx_seq_one_letter_code
_entity_poly.pdbx_strand_id
1 'polypeptide(L)'
;MDTIQTPSVESLMRKAVVDFEKDDKFLAHLPEDSSRVEGQAYYRLAKIYYDKADFERAEEQFLLALTKSELPQDAFAVFKTYGFLIRIYSEGLNEKEAHRYIELSEELLNQAVASLSSLTAEYFYNAAVVNTYKGEFEEAQKNFNQAYRKAQSENEPELMAKSLHAMATNAYQMKNFSDALSYLVQLNELLTILKKGYLKGSMHLLWANVLRDQGDYQGSLEHYDLSMKLLHSKRCWNMHNYVLLNKGIAFKKMGEFSKALMLFNMAQNSLDESNFKRLQQLVLMEVEDVNDSSVDLYLDRHNRIIHEKNLGIIDFKHRFVLLEILFLLAQNPGTYYNKEDLARMIWKDEYNPLIHDKLIYTSISRLRKLIEPKGVKRQYILRGKDGYTFNPRVNARFHKENEVVKRNNIGNIEISSPV
;
A
#
# COMPACT_ATOMS: atom_id res chain seq x y z
N MET A 1 -31.68 -21.29 -26.87
CA MET A 1 -31.58 -20.27 -25.81
C MET A 1 -31.60 -21.03 -24.50
N ASP A 2 -30.43 -21.47 -24.07
CA ASP A 2 -30.29 -22.18 -22.80
C ASP A 2 -30.29 -21.16 -21.67
N THR A 3 -31.36 -21.20 -20.86
CA THR A 3 -31.45 -20.45 -19.63
C THR A 3 -30.37 -20.96 -18.67
N ILE A 4 -29.32 -20.16 -18.45
CA ILE A 4 -28.35 -20.38 -17.41
C ILE A 4 -29.11 -20.29 -16.08
N GLN A 5 -29.48 -21.43 -15.51
CA GLN A 5 -30.02 -21.49 -14.16
C GLN A 5 -28.94 -21.04 -13.19
N THR A 6 -29.17 -19.92 -12.52
CA THR A 6 -28.36 -19.51 -11.37
C THR A 6 -28.41 -20.62 -10.33
N PRO A 7 -27.26 -21.18 -9.90
CA PRO A 7 -27.25 -22.25 -8.91
C PRO A 7 -27.89 -21.75 -7.61
N SER A 8 -28.71 -22.58 -7.00
CA SER A 8 -29.35 -22.26 -5.71
C SER A 8 -28.27 -22.04 -4.64
N VAL A 9 -28.56 -21.18 -3.66
CA VAL A 9 -27.68 -20.92 -2.50
C VAL A 9 -27.25 -22.24 -1.84
N GLU A 10 -28.15 -23.22 -1.77
CA GLU A 10 -27.89 -24.56 -1.23
C GLU A 10 -26.87 -25.36 -2.08
N SER A 11 -26.91 -25.25 -3.40
CA SER A 11 -25.96 -25.86 -4.32
C SER A 11 -24.57 -25.22 -4.21
N LEU A 12 -24.49 -23.90 -4.03
CA LEU A 12 -23.24 -23.15 -3.79
C LEU A 12 -22.68 -23.49 -2.41
N MET A 13 -23.52 -23.64 -1.37
CA MET A 13 -23.11 -24.07 -0.03
C MET A 13 -22.52 -25.49 -0.04
N ARG A 14 -23.19 -26.45 -0.70
CA ARG A 14 -22.66 -27.83 -0.83
C ARG A 14 -21.30 -27.87 -1.55
N LYS A 15 -21.14 -27.07 -2.59
CA LYS A 15 -19.88 -27.00 -3.34
C LYS A 15 -18.76 -26.32 -2.55
N ALA A 16 -19.09 -25.28 -1.79
CA ALA A 16 -18.15 -24.62 -0.88
C ALA A 16 -17.67 -25.55 0.26
N VAL A 17 -18.57 -26.36 0.82
CA VAL A 17 -18.23 -27.33 1.85
C VAL A 17 -17.28 -28.42 1.32
N VAL A 18 -17.49 -28.93 0.12
CA VAL A 18 -16.66 -29.99 -0.48
C VAL A 18 -15.24 -29.51 -0.83
N ASP A 19 -15.09 -28.26 -1.27
CA ASP A 19 -13.77 -27.70 -1.60
C ASP A 19 -12.94 -27.32 -0.35
N PHE A 20 -13.58 -27.13 0.81
CA PHE A 20 -12.93 -26.74 2.08
C PHE A 20 -12.61 -27.90 3.03
N GLU A 21 -13.23 -29.07 2.88
CA GLU A 21 -12.95 -30.25 3.73
C GLU A 21 -11.48 -30.70 3.70
N LYS A 22 -10.71 -30.22 2.73
CA LYS A 22 -9.26 -30.54 2.63
C LYS A 22 -8.34 -29.63 3.45
N ASP A 23 -8.81 -28.48 3.91
CA ASP A 23 -7.94 -27.46 4.53
C ASP A 23 -8.24 -27.16 6.02
N ASP A 24 -9.32 -27.69 6.63
CA ASP A 24 -9.72 -27.31 7.99
C ASP A 24 -9.93 -28.53 8.90
N LYS A 25 -8.88 -28.93 9.65
CA LYS A 25 -8.96 -29.89 10.75
C LYS A 25 -9.85 -29.44 11.92
N PHE A 26 -10.32 -28.18 11.87
CA PHE A 26 -11.13 -27.58 12.94
C PHE A 26 -12.59 -28.06 12.97
N LEU A 27 -13.08 -28.68 11.89
CA LEU A 27 -14.48 -29.09 11.74
C LEU A 27 -14.80 -30.47 12.33
N ALA A 28 -13.80 -31.26 12.75
CA ALA A 28 -14.01 -32.67 13.14
C ALA A 28 -14.65 -32.88 14.52
N HIS A 29 -14.86 -31.83 15.33
CA HIS A 29 -15.30 -31.98 16.73
C HIS A 29 -16.44 -31.04 17.16
N LEU A 30 -17.26 -30.52 16.24
CA LEU A 30 -18.38 -29.67 16.61
C LEU A 30 -19.68 -30.48 16.77
N PRO A 31 -20.46 -30.29 17.85
CA PRO A 31 -21.79 -30.86 17.97
C PRO A 31 -22.73 -30.32 16.88
N GLU A 32 -23.67 -31.13 16.43
CA GLU A 32 -24.67 -30.85 15.40
C GLU A 32 -25.71 -29.80 15.83
N ASP A 33 -25.27 -28.63 16.27
CA ASP A 33 -26.18 -27.52 16.48
C ASP A 33 -26.39 -26.79 15.15
N SER A 34 -27.59 -26.86 14.60
CA SER A 34 -27.95 -26.37 13.27
C SER A 34 -27.67 -24.85 13.11
N SER A 35 -27.87 -24.05 14.16
CA SER A 35 -27.65 -22.60 14.15
C SER A 35 -26.18 -22.24 13.97
N ARG A 36 -25.29 -22.94 14.68
CA ARG A 36 -23.84 -22.69 14.62
C ARG A 36 -23.24 -23.11 13.27
N VAL A 37 -23.74 -24.20 12.68
CA VAL A 37 -23.38 -24.64 11.33
C VAL A 37 -23.79 -23.61 10.29
N GLU A 38 -24.99 -23.02 10.41
CA GLU A 38 -25.45 -21.93 9.56
C GLU A 38 -24.55 -20.70 9.69
N GLY A 39 -24.19 -20.27 10.90
CA GLY A 39 -23.29 -19.13 11.14
C GLY A 39 -21.95 -19.28 10.46
N GLN A 40 -21.37 -20.49 10.53
CA GLN A 40 -20.12 -20.79 9.83
C GLN A 40 -20.29 -20.80 8.32
N ALA A 41 -21.42 -21.28 7.79
CA ALA A 41 -21.70 -21.27 6.37
C ALA A 41 -21.83 -19.83 5.84
N TYR A 42 -22.55 -18.94 6.55
CA TYR A 42 -22.62 -17.51 6.22
C TYR A 42 -21.24 -16.84 6.25
N TYR A 43 -20.43 -17.11 7.27
CA TYR A 43 -19.06 -16.57 7.34
C TYR A 43 -18.20 -16.99 6.13
N ARG A 44 -18.26 -18.27 5.74
CA ARG A 44 -17.51 -18.77 4.57
C ARG A 44 -17.99 -18.15 3.28
N LEU A 45 -19.32 -18.04 3.11
CA LEU A 45 -19.90 -17.40 1.94
C LEU A 45 -19.51 -15.92 1.87
N ALA A 46 -19.59 -15.21 3.00
CA ALA A 46 -19.13 -13.83 3.12
C ALA A 46 -17.67 -13.67 2.68
N LYS A 47 -16.79 -14.55 3.13
CA LYS A 47 -15.38 -14.54 2.73
C LYS A 47 -15.19 -14.76 1.23
N ILE A 48 -15.97 -15.65 0.60
CA ILE A 48 -15.93 -15.86 -0.84
C ILE A 48 -16.34 -14.57 -1.59
N TYR A 49 -17.40 -13.89 -1.16
CA TYR A 49 -17.80 -12.62 -1.75
C TYR A 49 -16.75 -11.54 -1.54
N TYR A 50 -16.16 -11.45 -0.35
CA TYR A 50 -15.08 -10.52 -0.04
C TYR A 50 -13.87 -10.73 -0.97
N ASP A 51 -13.42 -11.98 -1.15
CA ASP A 51 -12.30 -12.31 -2.03
C ASP A 51 -12.59 -11.95 -3.50
N LYS A 52 -13.87 -12.03 -3.90
CA LYS A 52 -14.33 -11.63 -5.24
C LYS A 52 -14.58 -10.13 -5.39
N ALA A 53 -14.32 -9.34 -4.36
CA ALA A 53 -14.56 -7.90 -4.32
C ALA A 53 -16.05 -7.48 -4.36
N ASP A 54 -16.96 -8.39 -3.99
CA ASP A 54 -18.39 -8.14 -3.83
C ASP A 54 -18.67 -7.81 -2.36
N PHE A 55 -18.38 -6.57 -1.98
CA PHE A 55 -18.42 -6.17 -0.57
C PHE A 55 -19.84 -6.01 -0.04
N GLU A 56 -20.79 -5.66 -0.87
CA GLU A 56 -22.20 -5.55 -0.48
C GLU A 56 -22.74 -6.92 0.00
N ARG A 57 -22.58 -7.96 -0.82
CA ARG A 57 -22.97 -9.31 -0.42
C ARG A 57 -22.12 -9.88 0.70
N ALA A 58 -20.83 -9.54 0.74
CA ALA A 58 -19.95 -9.95 1.83
C ALA A 58 -20.45 -9.40 3.17
N GLU A 59 -20.76 -8.09 3.23
CA GLU A 59 -21.32 -7.43 4.41
C GLU A 59 -22.60 -8.12 4.89
N GLU A 60 -23.56 -8.31 3.98
CA GLU A 60 -24.84 -8.97 4.29
C GLU A 60 -24.60 -10.35 4.95
N GLN A 61 -23.75 -11.17 4.36
CA GLN A 61 -23.48 -12.51 4.87
C GLN A 61 -22.67 -12.48 6.17
N PHE A 62 -21.75 -11.52 6.37
CA PHE A 62 -21.08 -11.34 7.65
C PHE A 62 -22.04 -10.93 8.76
N LEU A 63 -23.00 -10.05 8.49
CA LEU A 63 -24.02 -9.67 9.46
C LEU A 63 -24.93 -10.87 9.81
N LEU A 64 -25.32 -11.69 8.83
CA LEU A 64 -26.05 -12.95 9.10
C LEU A 64 -25.22 -13.92 9.94
N ALA A 65 -23.92 -14.04 9.68
CA ALA A 65 -23.06 -14.89 10.50
C ALA A 65 -23.05 -14.45 11.97
N LEU A 66 -23.02 -13.15 12.23
CA LEU A 66 -23.07 -12.59 13.60
C LEU A 66 -24.38 -12.93 14.31
N THR A 67 -25.53 -12.93 13.61
CA THR A 67 -26.83 -13.26 14.22
C THR A 67 -26.93 -14.74 14.66
N LYS A 68 -26.05 -15.60 14.14
CA LYS A 68 -26.01 -17.05 14.42
C LYS A 68 -24.85 -17.42 15.35
N SER A 69 -24.07 -16.45 15.82
CA SER A 69 -22.92 -16.67 16.70
C SER A 69 -23.33 -16.56 18.17
N GLU A 70 -22.81 -17.45 19.01
CA GLU A 70 -23.07 -17.48 20.45
C GLU A 70 -21.79 -17.14 21.22
N LEU A 71 -21.87 -16.12 22.07
CA LEU A 71 -20.78 -15.77 22.98
C LEU A 71 -20.92 -16.50 24.32
N PRO A 72 -19.82 -16.94 24.94
CA PRO A 72 -18.42 -16.72 24.55
C PRO A 72 -17.84 -17.75 23.56
N GLN A 73 -18.58 -18.79 23.17
CA GLN A 73 -18.07 -19.94 22.42
C GLN A 73 -17.52 -19.54 21.03
N ASP A 74 -18.16 -18.59 20.39
CA ASP A 74 -17.82 -18.13 19.03
C ASP A 74 -17.01 -16.80 19.03
N ALA A 75 -16.45 -16.40 20.18
CA ALA A 75 -15.77 -15.11 20.33
C ALA A 75 -14.72 -14.81 19.24
N PHE A 76 -13.89 -15.78 18.87
CA PHE A 76 -12.87 -15.60 17.83
C PHE A 76 -13.47 -15.55 16.42
N ALA A 77 -14.57 -16.27 16.16
CA ALA A 77 -15.29 -16.18 14.88
C ALA A 77 -15.95 -14.80 14.72
N VAL A 78 -16.58 -14.31 15.77
CA VAL A 78 -17.16 -12.96 15.85
C VAL A 78 -16.06 -11.91 15.64
N PHE A 79 -14.94 -12.05 16.31
CA PHE A 79 -13.80 -11.13 16.15
C PHE A 79 -13.30 -11.07 14.69
N LYS A 80 -13.11 -12.24 14.05
CA LYS A 80 -12.72 -12.30 12.62
C LYS A 80 -13.75 -11.62 11.72
N THR A 81 -15.03 -11.81 12.01
CA THR A 81 -16.13 -11.16 11.28
C THR A 81 -16.07 -9.64 11.43
N TYR A 82 -15.86 -9.14 12.64
CA TYR A 82 -15.65 -7.70 12.87
C TYR A 82 -14.46 -7.15 12.06
N GLY A 83 -13.35 -7.88 12.00
CA GLY A 83 -12.20 -7.49 11.19
C GLY A 83 -12.49 -7.38 9.70
N PHE A 84 -13.37 -8.19 9.11
CA PHE A 84 -13.83 -8.04 7.74
C PHE A 84 -14.75 -6.83 7.57
N LEU A 85 -15.68 -6.62 8.49
CA LEU A 85 -16.59 -5.46 8.47
C LEU A 85 -15.82 -4.14 8.60
N ILE A 86 -14.83 -4.06 9.49
CA ILE A 86 -13.93 -2.90 9.60
C ILE A 86 -13.30 -2.57 8.25
N ARG A 87 -12.81 -3.56 7.51
CA ARG A 87 -12.19 -3.34 6.20
C ARG A 87 -13.19 -2.90 5.14
N ILE A 88 -14.35 -3.54 5.09
CA ILE A 88 -15.41 -3.17 4.14
C ILE A 88 -15.82 -1.72 4.38
N TYR A 89 -16.09 -1.34 5.62
CA TYR A 89 -16.49 0.03 5.95
C TYR A 89 -15.36 1.05 5.75
N SER A 90 -14.11 0.68 6.04
CA SER A 90 -12.96 1.55 5.77
C SER A 90 -12.77 1.77 4.26
N GLU A 91 -12.97 0.73 3.45
CA GLU A 91 -12.89 0.86 1.99
C GLU A 91 -14.05 1.69 1.41
N GLY A 92 -15.24 1.55 2.00
CA GLY A 92 -16.42 2.36 1.68
C GLY A 92 -16.39 3.79 2.22
N LEU A 93 -15.34 4.19 2.96
CA LEU A 93 -15.21 5.47 3.66
C LEU A 93 -16.31 5.71 4.70
N ASN A 94 -16.85 4.66 5.28
CA ASN A 94 -17.81 4.72 6.38
C ASN A 94 -17.07 4.63 7.73
N GLU A 95 -16.43 5.74 8.10
CA GLU A 95 -15.61 5.83 9.32
C GLU A 95 -16.39 5.48 10.58
N LYS A 96 -17.66 5.87 10.65
CA LYS A 96 -18.52 5.64 11.82
C LYS A 96 -18.69 4.15 12.12
N GLU A 97 -19.07 3.37 11.11
CA GLU A 97 -19.26 1.94 11.27
C GLU A 97 -17.92 1.21 11.47
N ALA A 98 -16.84 1.64 10.78
CA ALA A 98 -15.52 1.10 11.01
C ALA A 98 -15.07 1.27 12.48
N HIS A 99 -15.23 2.48 13.06
CA HIS A 99 -14.95 2.74 14.48
C HIS A 99 -15.80 1.87 15.41
N ARG A 100 -17.09 1.78 15.15
CA ARG A 100 -18.00 0.97 15.96
C ARG A 100 -17.52 -0.48 16.08
N TYR A 101 -17.09 -1.09 14.95
CA TYR A 101 -16.59 -2.47 14.99
C TYR A 101 -15.20 -2.60 15.61
N ILE A 102 -14.37 -1.55 15.61
CA ILE A 102 -13.12 -1.51 16.37
C ILE A 102 -13.43 -1.52 17.88
N GLU A 103 -14.37 -0.69 18.35
CA GLU A 103 -14.79 -0.65 19.75
C GLU A 103 -15.40 -2.00 20.20
N LEU A 104 -16.28 -2.60 19.39
CA LEU A 104 -16.84 -3.92 19.66
C LEU A 104 -15.76 -5.02 19.70
N SER A 105 -14.73 -4.90 18.89
CA SER A 105 -13.61 -5.84 18.90
C SER A 105 -12.79 -5.73 20.18
N GLU A 106 -12.55 -4.51 20.66
CA GLU A 106 -11.85 -4.25 21.92
C GLU A 106 -12.67 -4.76 23.13
N GLU A 107 -13.96 -4.49 23.14
CA GLU A 107 -14.86 -4.95 24.18
C GLU A 107 -14.89 -6.50 24.24
N LEU A 108 -14.99 -7.17 23.09
CA LEU A 108 -14.97 -8.63 23.01
C LEU A 108 -13.65 -9.23 23.52
N LEU A 109 -12.51 -8.59 23.23
CA LEU A 109 -11.22 -9.02 23.76
C LEU A 109 -11.14 -8.87 25.28
N ASN A 110 -11.66 -7.76 25.83
CA ASN A 110 -11.69 -7.55 27.27
C ASN A 110 -12.57 -8.59 27.99
N GLN A 111 -13.70 -8.96 27.39
CA GLN A 111 -14.56 -10.03 27.91
C GLN A 111 -13.86 -11.41 27.82
N ALA A 112 -13.11 -11.67 26.74
CA ALA A 112 -12.37 -12.91 26.58
C ALA A 112 -11.28 -13.09 27.66
N VAL A 113 -10.57 -12.01 28.04
CA VAL A 113 -9.57 -12.05 29.12
C VAL A 113 -10.20 -12.53 30.43
N ALA A 114 -11.40 -12.05 30.77
CA ALA A 114 -12.07 -12.41 32.00
C ALA A 114 -12.52 -13.89 32.06
N SER A 115 -12.69 -14.53 30.92
CA SER A 115 -13.20 -15.91 30.79
C SER A 115 -12.12 -16.96 30.52
N LEU A 116 -10.93 -16.58 30.07
CA LEU A 116 -9.85 -17.50 29.70
C LEU A 116 -8.94 -17.81 30.90
N SER A 117 -8.66 -19.09 31.14
CA SER A 117 -7.69 -19.55 32.15
C SER A 117 -6.23 -19.25 31.73
N SER A 118 -5.96 -19.16 30.43
CA SER A 118 -4.67 -18.74 29.87
C SER A 118 -4.88 -18.06 28.52
N LEU A 119 -4.11 -17.02 28.23
CA LEU A 119 -4.18 -16.32 26.95
C LEU A 119 -3.54 -17.17 25.85
N THR A 120 -4.27 -17.40 24.76
CA THR A 120 -3.83 -18.19 23.60
C THR A 120 -3.03 -17.36 22.59
N ALA A 121 -2.33 -18.01 21.65
CA ALA A 121 -1.68 -17.33 20.55
C ALA A 121 -2.69 -16.48 19.73
N GLU A 122 -3.88 -17.02 19.51
CA GLU A 122 -4.95 -16.32 18.77
C GLU A 122 -5.44 -15.07 19.52
N TYR A 123 -5.50 -15.09 20.86
CA TYR A 123 -5.81 -13.90 21.64
C TYR A 123 -4.81 -12.77 21.39
N PHE A 124 -3.51 -13.05 21.54
CA PHE A 124 -2.47 -12.04 21.31
C PHE A 124 -2.47 -11.50 19.87
N TYR A 125 -2.70 -12.37 18.89
CA TYR A 125 -2.84 -11.97 17.50
C TYR A 125 -4.01 -10.98 17.32
N ASN A 126 -5.16 -11.29 17.86
CA ASN A 126 -6.35 -10.46 17.75
C ASN A 126 -6.21 -9.14 18.51
N ALA A 127 -5.59 -9.14 19.69
CA ALA A 127 -5.26 -7.91 20.42
C ALA A 127 -4.34 -7.00 19.60
N ALA A 128 -3.31 -7.58 18.97
CA ALA A 128 -2.42 -6.83 18.09
C ALA A 128 -3.14 -6.23 16.87
N VAL A 129 -4.12 -6.95 16.30
CA VAL A 129 -4.94 -6.44 15.18
C VAL A 129 -5.76 -5.22 15.63
N VAL A 130 -6.38 -5.24 16.83
CA VAL A 130 -7.10 -4.08 17.37
C VAL A 130 -6.16 -2.90 17.57
N ASN A 131 -4.99 -3.13 18.19
CA ASN A 131 -3.99 -2.07 18.38
C ASN A 131 -3.55 -1.45 17.02
N THR A 132 -3.40 -2.30 15.98
CA THR A 132 -3.10 -1.81 14.62
C THR A 132 -4.22 -0.89 14.09
N TYR A 133 -5.48 -1.27 14.26
CA TYR A 133 -6.63 -0.44 13.86
C TYR A 133 -6.72 0.87 14.63
N LYS A 134 -6.26 0.90 15.88
CA LYS A 134 -6.15 2.11 16.71
C LYS A 134 -4.93 2.97 16.38
N GLY A 135 -3.99 2.46 15.56
CA GLY A 135 -2.72 3.13 15.24
C GLY A 135 -1.64 2.97 16.33
N GLU A 136 -1.84 2.07 17.28
CA GLU A 136 -0.93 1.77 18.40
C GLU A 136 0.13 0.73 17.95
N PHE A 137 0.97 1.11 16.99
CA PHE A 137 1.84 0.17 16.27
C PHE A 137 2.91 -0.49 17.15
N GLU A 138 3.46 0.21 18.15
CA GLU A 138 4.45 -0.36 19.07
C GLU A 138 3.83 -1.45 19.95
N GLU A 139 2.61 -1.24 20.44
CA GLU A 139 1.90 -2.23 21.24
C GLU A 139 1.42 -3.39 20.38
N ALA A 140 0.94 -3.12 19.16
CA ALA A 140 0.64 -4.14 18.18
C ALA A 140 1.85 -5.05 17.91
N GLN A 141 3.05 -4.48 17.75
CA GLN A 141 4.28 -5.24 17.50
C GLN A 141 4.62 -6.18 18.67
N LYS A 142 4.46 -5.72 19.91
CA LYS A 142 4.67 -6.57 21.11
C LYS A 142 3.71 -7.74 21.12
N ASN A 143 2.43 -7.47 20.89
CA ASN A 143 1.38 -8.49 20.90
C ASN A 143 1.54 -9.49 19.73
N PHE A 144 1.90 -9.05 18.52
CA PHE A 144 2.22 -9.95 17.40
C PHE A 144 3.43 -10.84 17.70
N ASN A 145 4.47 -10.33 18.36
CA ASN A 145 5.60 -11.13 18.80
C ASN A 145 5.19 -12.20 19.82
N GLN A 146 4.30 -11.86 20.75
CA GLN A 146 3.75 -12.83 21.72
C GLN A 146 2.93 -13.89 21.01
N ALA A 147 2.06 -13.49 20.07
CA ALA A 147 1.28 -14.41 19.24
C ALA A 147 2.18 -15.39 18.48
N TYR A 148 3.24 -14.90 17.85
CA TYR A 148 4.19 -15.73 17.09
C TYR A 148 4.89 -16.75 17.98
N ARG A 149 5.47 -16.30 19.13
CA ARG A 149 6.17 -17.19 20.07
C ARG A 149 5.24 -18.27 20.64
N LYS A 150 4.02 -17.87 20.95
CA LYS A 150 3.04 -18.81 21.50
C LYS A 150 2.54 -19.77 20.43
N ALA A 151 2.25 -19.31 19.21
CA ALA A 151 1.91 -20.17 18.09
C ALA A 151 3.04 -21.17 17.76
N GLN A 152 4.30 -20.77 17.95
CA GLN A 152 5.45 -21.67 17.82
C GLN A 152 5.42 -22.77 18.90
N SER A 153 5.16 -22.41 20.16
CA SER A 153 5.07 -23.37 21.26
C SER A 153 3.86 -24.30 21.17
N GLU A 154 2.76 -23.82 20.58
CA GLU A 154 1.51 -24.56 20.36
C GLU A 154 1.54 -25.36 19.04
N ASN A 155 2.62 -25.24 18.25
CA ASN A 155 2.79 -25.87 16.94
C ASN A 155 1.68 -25.50 15.93
N GLU A 156 1.36 -24.20 15.87
CA GLU A 156 0.37 -23.62 14.96
C GLU A 156 1.03 -22.85 13.80
N PRO A 157 1.50 -23.55 12.76
CA PRO A 157 2.30 -22.91 11.70
C PRO A 157 1.51 -21.89 10.87
N GLU A 158 0.20 -22.03 10.77
CA GLU A 158 -0.65 -21.04 10.07
C GLU A 158 -0.72 -19.73 10.83
N LEU A 159 -0.87 -19.78 12.15
CA LEU A 159 -0.89 -18.60 12.99
C LEU A 159 0.50 -17.95 13.08
N MET A 160 1.58 -18.76 13.06
CA MET A 160 2.94 -18.24 12.91
C MET A 160 3.09 -17.43 11.61
N ALA A 161 2.61 -17.97 10.48
CA ALA A 161 2.67 -17.29 9.18
C ALA A 161 1.86 -15.97 9.18
N LYS A 162 0.66 -16.00 9.77
CA LYS A 162 -0.17 -14.80 9.94
C LYS A 162 0.52 -13.74 10.80
N SER A 163 1.11 -14.15 11.91
CA SER A 163 1.83 -13.25 12.80
C SER A 163 3.04 -12.61 12.11
N LEU A 164 3.84 -13.38 11.36
CA LEU A 164 4.96 -12.85 10.58
C LEU A 164 4.51 -11.84 9.52
N HIS A 165 3.41 -12.13 8.81
CA HIS A 165 2.86 -11.18 7.83
C HIS A 165 2.42 -9.88 8.51
N ALA A 166 1.71 -9.98 9.63
CA ALA A 166 1.24 -8.83 10.39
C ALA A 166 2.40 -8.02 11.00
N MET A 167 3.43 -8.69 11.54
CA MET A 167 4.66 -8.04 12.02
C MET A 167 5.38 -7.29 10.90
N ALA A 168 5.49 -7.88 9.72
CA ALA A 168 6.08 -7.23 8.55
C ALA A 168 5.28 -5.99 8.13
N THR A 169 3.95 -6.10 8.10
CA THR A 169 3.06 -4.97 7.77
C THR A 169 3.20 -3.86 8.80
N ASN A 170 3.19 -4.20 10.07
CA ASN A 170 3.31 -3.23 11.16
C ASN A 170 4.69 -2.52 11.14
N ALA A 171 5.77 -3.26 10.91
CA ALA A 171 7.10 -2.68 10.74
C ALA A 171 7.18 -1.75 9.51
N TYR A 172 6.52 -2.11 8.40
CA TYR A 172 6.41 -1.24 7.23
C TYR A 172 5.66 0.06 7.55
N GLN A 173 4.55 0.01 8.30
CA GLN A 173 3.81 1.20 8.74
C GLN A 173 4.68 2.12 9.61
N MET A 174 5.52 1.54 10.47
CA MET A 174 6.50 2.26 11.28
C MET A 174 7.71 2.73 10.46
N LYS A 175 7.76 2.48 9.15
CA LYS A 175 8.89 2.76 8.25
C LYS A 175 10.19 2.03 8.64
N ASN A 176 10.09 0.98 9.42
CA ASN A 176 11.21 0.10 9.75
C ASN A 176 11.34 -0.99 8.67
N PHE A 177 11.90 -0.60 7.53
CA PHE A 177 12.01 -1.48 6.36
C PHE A 177 12.93 -2.68 6.59
N SER A 178 13.95 -2.55 7.44
CA SER A 178 14.87 -3.64 7.77
C SER A 178 14.14 -4.79 8.45
N ASP A 179 13.36 -4.48 9.50
CA ASP A 179 12.59 -5.48 10.21
C ASP A 179 11.48 -6.06 9.33
N ALA A 180 10.81 -5.21 8.54
CA ALA A 180 9.80 -5.68 7.60
C ALA A 180 10.37 -6.74 6.64
N LEU A 181 11.53 -6.50 6.03
CA LEU A 181 12.20 -7.47 5.16
C LEU A 181 12.61 -8.75 5.89
N SER A 182 13.11 -8.63 7.12
CA SER A 182 13.47 -9.80 7.94
C SER A 182 12.28 -10.71 8.19
N TYR A 183 11.13 -10.14 8.55
CA TYR A 183 9.89 -10.91 8.74
C TYR A 183 9.36 -11.51 7.42
N LEU A 184 9.48 -10.79 6.30
CA LEU A 184 9.07 -11.29 4.98
C LEU A 184 9.93 -12.47 4.51
N VAL A 185 11.23 -12.46 4.79
CA VAL A 185 12.12 -13.60 4.50
C VAL A 185 11.69 -14.83 5.31
N GLN A 186 11.49 -14.70 6.62
CA GLN A 186 11.02 -15.79 7.49
C GLN A 186 9.65 -16.32 7.04
N LEU A 187 8.74 -15.42 6.69
CA LEU A 187 7.42 -15.78 6.17
C LEU A 187 7.53 -16.57 4.85
N ASN A 188 8.38 -16.13 3.93
CA ASN A 188 8.56 -16.82 2.65
C ASN A 188 9.08 -18.25 2.84
N GLU A 189 10.03 -18.45 3.77
CA GLU A 189 10.52 -19.80 4.13
C GLU A 189 9.37 -20.66 4.65
N LEU A 190 8.57 -20.16 5.57
CA LEU A 190 7.43 -20.89 6.14
C LEU A 190 6.38 -21.21 5.05
N LEU A 191 6.12 -20.30 4.12
CA LEU A 191 5.16 -20.48 3.02
C LEU A 191 5.65 -21.43 1.92
N THR A 192 6.89 -21.89 1.93
CA THR A 192 7.33 -23.00 1.08
C THR A 192 6.69 -24.32 1.51
N ILE A 193 6.46 -24.46 2.81
CA ILE A 193 5.84 -25.64 3.44
C ILE A 193 4.32 -25.47 3.44
N LEU A 194 3.83 -24.31 3.85
CA LEU A 194 2.40 -23.98 3.88
C LEU A 194 1.94 -23.50 2.50
N LYS A 195 1.14 -24.30 1.82
CA LYS A 195 0.61 -23.98 0.47
C LYS A 195 -0.51 -22.94 0.52
N LYS A 196 -0.30 -21.80 1.21
CA LYS A 196 -1.27 -20.70 1.35
C LYS A 196 -1.03 -19.64 0.28
N GLY A 197 -1.59 -19.85 -0.91
CA GLY A 197 -1.34 -19.01 -2.09
C GLY A 197 -1.80 -17.55 -1.93
N TYR A 198 -2.91 -17.30 -1.23
CA TYR A 198 -3.37 -15.93 -0.94
C TYR A 198 -2.37 -15.17 -0.07
N LEU A 199 -1.96 -15.78 1.06
CA LEU A 199 -0.97 -15.17 1.95
C LEU A 199 0.37 -14.93 1.24
N LYS A 200 0.77 -15.86 0.38
CA LYS A 200 1.98 -15.68 -0.43
C LYS A 200 1.85 -14.52 -1.43
N GLY A 201 0.68 -14.34 -2.03
CA GLY A 201 0.40 -13.19 -2.91
C GLY A 201 0.45 -11.86 -2.15
N SER A 202 -0.20 -11.79 -0.98
CA SER A 202 -0.16 -10.61 -0.10
C SER A 202 1.26 -10.30 0.41
N MET A 203 2.02 -11.33 0.79
CA MET A 203 3.43 -11.20 1.18
C MET A 203 4.27 -10.53 0.06
N HIS A 204 4.11 -10.97 -1.18
CA HIS A 204 4.83 -10.37 -2.30
C HIS A 204 4.41 -8.93 -2.56
N LEU A 205 3.13 -8.59 -2.38
CA LEU A 205 2.66 -7.19 -2.47
C LEU A 205 3.35 -6.30 -1.44
N LEU A 206 3.39 -6.74 -0.19
CA LEU A 206 4.07 -6.00 0.88
C LEU A 206 5.57 -5.89 0.62
N TRP A 207 6.21 -6.97 0.18
CA TRP A 207 7.64 -6.97 -0.17
C TRP A 207 7.94 -5.95 -1.27
N ALA A 208 7.12 -5.94 -2.31
CA ALA A 208 7.22 -4.95 -3.39
C ALA A 208 7.10 -3.51 -2.88
N ASN A 209 6.17 -3.24 -1.97
CA ASN A 209 6.00 -1.92 -1.37
C ASN A 209 7.26 -1.49 -0.59
N VAL A 210 7.83 -2.39 0.21
CA VAL A 210 9.06 -2.12 0.97
C VAL A 210 10.22 -1.79 0.03
N LEU A 211 10.46 -2.61 -1.00
CA LEU A 211 11.52 -2.38 -1.98
C LEU A 211 11.32 -1.08 -2.76
N ARG A 212 10.09 -0.77 -3.17
CA ARG A 212 9.74 0.49 -3.83
C ARG A 212 10.12 1.69 -2.96
N ASP A 213 9.79 1.65 -1.68
CA ASP A 213 10.02 2.78 -0.77
C ASP A 213 11.50 2.89 -0.33
N GLN A 214 12.26 1.83 -0.49
CA GLN A 214 13.73 1.84 -0.40
C GLN A 214 14.42 2.27 -1.71
N GLY A 215 13.68 2.42 -2.82
CA GLY A 215 14.22 2.82 -4.13
C GLY A 215 14.70 1.66 -5.00
N ASP A 216 14.56 0.42 -4.58
CA ASP A 216 14.76 -0.76 -5.45
C ASP A 216 13.50 -1.02 -6.29
N TYR A 217 13.35 -0.21 -7.33
CA TYR A 217 12.18 -0.31 -8.19
C TYR A 217 12.15 -1.59 -9.01
N GLN A 218 13.31 -2.10 -9.44
CA GLN A 218 13.37 -3.32 -10.25
C GLN A 218 12.91 -4.53 -9.44
N GLY A 219 13.47 -4.74 -8.25
CA GLY A 219 13.04 -5.79 -7.33
C GLY A 219 11.57 -5.65 -6.95
N SER A 220 11.11 -4.41 -6.73
CA SER A 220 9.70 -4.11 -6.47
C SER A 220 8.78 -4.60 -7.61
N LEU A 221 9.10 -4.31 -8.87
CA LEU A 221 8.31 -4.74 -10.02
C LEU A 221 8.21 -6.27 -10.13
N GLU A 222 9.31 -6.98 -9.87
CA GLU A 222 9.32 -8.46 -9.88
C GLU A 222 8.37 -9.03 -8.82
N HIS A 223 8.38 -8.45 -7.62
CA HIS A 223 7.48 -8.86 -6.55
C HIS A 223 6.01 -8.50 -6.82
N TYR A 224 5.71 -7.36 -7.46
CA TYR A 224 4.33 -7.07 -7.92
C TYR A 224 3.84 -8.10 -8.93
N ASP A 225 4.68 -8.55 -9.86
CA ASP A 225 4.31 -9.56 -10.85
C ASP A 225 4.07 -10.94 -10.23
N LEU A 226 4.87 -11.33 -9.24
CA LEU A 226 4.65 -12.53 -8.45
C LEU A 226 3.33 -12.47 -7.65
N SER A 227 3.07 -11.33 -6.99
CA SER A 227 1.81 -11.09 -6.28
C SER A 227 0.62 -11.22 -7.22
N MET A 228 0.64 -10.52 -8.36
CA MET A 228 -0.42 -10.54 -9.35
C MET A 228 -0.73 -11.98 -9.81
N LYS A 229 0.31 -12.74 -10.18
CA LYS A 229 0.18 -14.13 -10.62
C LYS A 229 -0.49 -15.02 -9.55
N LEU A 230 -0.07 -14.88 -8.30
CA LEU A 230 -0.60 -15.69 -7.19
C LEU A 230 -2.05 -15.34 -6.87
N LEU A 231 -2.37 -14.04 -6.78
CA LEU A 231 -3.72 -13.57 -6.49
C LEU A 231 -4.71 -13.95 -7.61
N HIS A 232 -4.30 -13.83 -8.87
CA HIS A 232 -5.11 -14.29 -10.01
C HIS A 232 -5.40 -15.80 -9.94
N SER A 233 -4.39 -16.61 -9.63
CA SER A 233 -4.56 -18.06 -9.52
C SER A 233 -5.56 -18.47 -8.44
N LYS A 234 -5.74 -17.62 -7.42
CA LYS A 234 -6.69 -17.79 -6.31
C LYS A 234 -7.98 -17.00 -6.48
N ARG A 235 -8.12 -16.24 -7.58
CA ARG A 235 -9.29 -15.39 -7.89
C ARG A 235 -9.58 -14.36 -6.78
N CYS A 236 -8.54 -13.81 -6.18
CA CYS A 236 -8.63 -12.80 -5.12
C CYS A 236 -8.64 -11.40 -5.76
N TRP A 237 -9.80 -10.98 -6.23
CA TRP A 237 -9.97 -9.73 -6.97
C TRP A 237 -9.94 -8.49 -6.08
N ASN A 238 -10.25 -8.64 -4.80
CA ASN A 238 -10.17 -7.58 -3.79
C ASN A 238 -8.79 -6.93 -3.68
N MET A 239 -7.72 -7.66 -4.01
CA MET A 239 -6.34 -7.17 -3.95
C MET A 239 -5.79 -6.74 -5.32
N HIS A 240 -6.46 -7.10 -6.40
CA HIS A 240 -5.96 -6.89 -7.76
C HIS A 240 -5.62 -5.42 -8.03
N ASN A 241 -6.55 -4.53 -7.76
CA ASN A 241 -6.42 -3.10 -8.06
C ASN A 241 -5.40 -2.40 -7.15
N TYR A 242 -5.19 -2.91 -5.93
CA TYR A 242 -4.09 -2.46 -5.07
C TYR A 242 -2.71 -2.79 -5.67
N VAL A 243 -2.56 -3.96 -6.31
CA VAL A 243 -1.31 -4.30 -7.01
C VAL A 243 -1.11 -3.39 -8.22
N LEU A 244 -2.16 -3.11 -9.01
CA LEU A 244 -2.07 -2.18 -10.14
C LEU A 244 -1.68 -0.77 -9.70
N LEU A 245 -2.35 -0.23 -8.66
CA LEU A 245 -2.03 1.09 -8.11
C LEU A 245 -0.57 1.16 -7.65
N ASN A 246 -0.14 0.22 -6.81
CA ASN A 246 1.22 0.26 -6.24
C ASN A 246 2.32 0.03 -7.29
N LYS A 247 2.07 -0.85 -8.28
CA LYS A 247 2.96 -1.01 -9.44
C LYS A 247 3.02 0.25 -10.30
N GLY A 248 1.89 0.95 -10.48
CA GLY A 248 1.82 2.26 -11.13
C GLY A 248 2.65 3.31 -10.39
N ILE A 249 2.56 3.35 -9.05
CA ILE A 249 3.38 4.24 -8.21
C ILE A 249 4.88 3.95 -8.39
N ALA A 250 5.27 2.67 -8.48
CA ALA A 250 6.68 2.32 -8.76
C ALA A 250 7.14 2.87 -10.11
N PHE A 251 6.36 2.70 -11.19
CA PHE A 251 6.68 3.30 -12.49
C PHE A 251 6.70 4.83 -12.45
N LYS A 252 5.78 5.48 -11.70
CA LYS A 252 5.80 6.93 -11.51
C LYS A 252 7.10 7.38 -10.84
N LYS A 253 7.55 6.69 -9.79
CA LYS A 253 8.83 6.96 -9.11
C LYS A 253 10.06 6.75 -10.01
N MET A 254 9.97 5.85 -10.99
CA MET A 254 10.98 5.67 -12.03
C MET A 254 10.94 6.76 -13.12
N GLY A 255 9.92 7.62 -13.15
CA GLY A 255 9.68 8.58 -14.23
C GLY A 255 9.02 7.99 -15.49
N GLU A 256 8.58 6.73 -15.44
CA GLU A 256 7.90 6.03 -16.54
C GLU A 256 6.40 6.34 -16.54
N PHE A 257 6.05 7.63 -16.69
CA PHE A 257 4.68 8.15 -16.49
C PHE A 257 3.64 7.50 -17.39
N SER A 258 3.99 7.18 -18.64
CA SER A 258 3.06 6.50 -19.56
C SER A 258 2.66 5.12 -19.06
N LYS A 259 3.61 4.36 -18.48
CA LYS A 259 3.33 3.05 -17.88
C LYS A 259 2.54 3.20 -16.59
N ALA A 260 2.86 4.20 -15.78
CA ALA A 260 2.12 4.51 -14.57
C ALA A 260 0.64 4.82 -14.87
N LEU A 261 0.37 5.75 -15.81
CA LEU A 261 -0.98 6.11 -16.26
C LEU A 261 -1.75 4.90 -16.80
N MET A 262 -1.10 4.05 -17.60
CA MET A 262 -1.74 2.82 -18.09
C MET A 262 -2.26 1.96 -16.94
N LEU A 263 -1.45 1.75 -15.88
CA LEU A 263 -1.82 0.94 -14.73
C LEU A 263 -2.89 1.61 -13.87
N PHE A 264 -2.81 2.92 -13.65
CA PHE A 264 -3.83 3.67 -12.93
C PHE A 264 -5.17 3.64 -13.66
N ASN A 265 -5.19 3.83 -14.99
CA ASN A 265 -6.40 3.70 -15.78
C ASN A 265 -6.95 2.26 -15.77
N MET A 266 -6.10 1.24 -15.80
CA MET A 266 -6.53 -0.14 -15.65
C MET A 266 -7.16 -0.38 -14.27
N ALA A 267 -6.55 0.15 -13.19
CA ALA A 267 -7.13 0.09 -11.85
C ALA A 267 -8.49 0.79 -11.81
N GLN A 268 -8.58 2.01 -12.31
CA GLN A 268 -9.82 2.81 -12.33
C GLN A 268 -10.95 2.09 -13.08
N ASN A 269 -10.67 1.58 -14.27
CA ASN A 269 -11.66 0.93 -15.13
C ASN A 269 -12.14 -0.44 -14.61
N SER A 270 -11.37 -1.06 -13.73
CA SER A 270 -11.71 -2.36 -13.13
C SER A 270 -12.26 -2.26 -11.70
N LEU A 271 -12.33 -1.05 -11.14
CA LEU A 271 -12.93 -0.80 -9.84
C LEU A 271 -14.45 -0.75 -9.93
N ASP A 272 -15.10 -1.39 -8.96
CA ASP A 272 -16.48 -1.09 -8.61
C ASP A 272 -16.49 0.12 -7.67
N GLU A 273 -17.00 1.24 -8.16
CA GLU A 273 -17.00 2.53 -7.45
C GLU A 273 -17.80 2.49 -6.15
N SER A 274 -18.82 1.64 -6.04
CA SER A 274 -19.63 1.49 -4.83
C SER A 274 -18.84 0.82 -3.71
N ASN A 275 -18.04 -0.18 -4.05
CA ASN A 275 -17.29 -1.03 -3.11
C ASN A 275 -15.93 -0.44 -2.72
N PHE A 276 -15.25 0.26 -3.65
CA PHE A 276 -13.85 0.68 -3.50
C PHE A 276 -13.66 2.20 -3.49
N LYS A 277 -14.43 2.93 -2.69
CA LYS A 277 -14.37 4.40 -2.64
C LYS A 277 -12.99 4.93 -2.24
N ARG A 278 -12.37 4.32 -1.24
CA ARG A 278 -11.03 4.72 -0.77
C ARG A 278 -9.97 4.48 -1.84
N LEU A 279 -9.96 3.30 -2.45
CA LEU A 279 -9.01 2.97 -3.50
C LEU A 279 -9.21 3.85 -4.74
N GLN A 280 -10.47 4.15 -5.10
CA GLN A 280 -10.79 5.08 -6.17
C GLN A 280 -10.20 6.47 -5.92
N GLN A 281 -10.33 7.01 -4.71
CA GLN A 281 -9.71 8.29 -4.36
C GLN A 281 -8.19 8.24 -4.51
N LEU A 282 -7.54 7.18 -4.05
CA LEU A 282 -6.08 7.01 -4.19
C LEU A 282 -5.66 6.95 -5.66
N VAL A 283 -6.39 6.21 -6.50
CA VAL A 283 -6.11 6.12 -7.94
C VAL A 283 -6.28 7.47 -8.61
N LEU A 284 -7.37 8.20 -8.31
CA LEU A 284 -7.61 9.53 -8.87
C LEU A 284 -6.52 10.52 -8.49
N MET A 285 -6.08 10.53 -7.23
CA MET A 285 -4.96 11.37 -6.79
C MET A 285 -3.67 11.08 -7.58
N GLU A 286 -3.38 9.80 -7.83
CA GLU A 286 -2.20 9.40 -8.59
C GLU A 286 -2.33 9.75 -10.08
N VAL A 287 -3.53 9.60 -10.66
CA VAL A 287 -3.83 10.02 -12.05
C VAL A 287 -3.68 11.53 -12.19
N GLU A 288 -4.23 12.32 -11.28
CA GLU A 288 -4.08 13.77 -11.29
C GLU A 288 -2.62 14.21 -11.17
N ASP A 289 -1.84 13.50 -10.34
CA ASP A 289 -0.42 13.79 -10.17
C ASP A 289 0.41 13.51 -11.43
N VAL A 290 0.03 12.51 -12.24
CA VAL A 290 0.74 12.13 -13.47
C VAL A 290 0.13 12.75 -14.73
N ASN A 291 -1.19 13.05 -14.74
CA ASN A 291 -2.00 13.33 -15.93
C ASN A 291 -1.79 14.73 -16.52
N ASP A 292 -0.77 15.45 -16.09
CA ASP A 292 -0.44 16.72 -16.72
C ASP A 292 0.45 16.46 -17.95
N SER A 293 -0.19 16.17 -19.09
CA SER A 293 0.46 15.97 -20.38
C SER A 293 1.28 17.16 -20.86
N SER A 294 1.17 18.31 -20.18
CA SER A 294 1.89 19.55 -20.45
C SER A 294 3.21 19.66 -19.68
N VAL A 295 3.56 18.70 -18.82
CA VAL A 295 4.81 18.75 -18.03
C VAL A 295 6.02 18.56 -18.92
N ASP A 296 6.85 19.57 -19.02
CA ASP A 296 8.12 19.54 -19.74
C ASP A 296 9.25 18.95 -18.89
N LEU A 297 9.22 19.25 -17.57
CA LEU A 297 10.19 18.80 -16.58
C LEU A 297 9.51 18.33 -15.29
N TYR A 298 9.74 17.09 -14.90
CA TYR A 298 9.36 16.58 -13.60
C TYR A 298 10.61 16.48 -12.70
N LEU A 299 10.54 17.08 -11.51
CA LEU A 299 11.67 17.31 -10.63
C LEU A 299 11.47 16.52 -9.32
N ASP A 300 12.26 15.47 -9.09
CA ASP A 300 12.26 14.68 -7.87
C ASP A 300 13.56 14.92 -7.08
N ARG A 301 13.47 15.75 -6.03
CA ARG A 301 14.61 16.12 -5.20
C ARG A 301 15.08 14.97 -4.31
N HIS A 302 14.15 14.18 -3.80
CA HIS A 302 14.46 13.10 -2.87
C HIS A 302 15.29 12.01 -3.54
N ASN A 303 14.84 11.56 -4.71
CA ASN A 303 15.53 10.54 -5.49
C ASN A 303 16.63 11.12 -6.39
N ARG A 304 16.78 12.47 -6.45
CA ARG A 304 17.73 13.17 -7.30
C ARG A 304 17.61 12.80 -8.78
N ILE A 305 16.36 12.67 -9.21
CA ILE A 305 16.00 12.29 -10.57
C ILE A 305 15.20 13.43 -11.19
N ILE A 306 15.53 13.77 -12.42
CA ILE A 306 14.77 14.69 -13.24
C ILE A 306 14.27 13.91 -14.44
N HIS A 307 13.00 14.05 -14.76
CA HIS A 307 12.47 13.52 -16.01
C HIS A 307 12.18 14.67 -16.97
N GLU A 308 12.88 14.70 -18.09
CA GLU A 308 12.64 15.64 -19.19
C GLU A 308 11.85 14.94 -20.29
N LYS A 309 10.87 15.62 -20.85
CA LYS A 309 9.87 15.08 -21.77
C LYS A 309 10.48 14.32 -22.97
N ASN A 310 11.58 14.80 -23.51
CA ASN A 310 12.23 14.22 -24.71
C ASN A 310 13.50 13.42 -24.37
N LEU A 311 14.20 13.76 -23.28
CA LEU A 311 15.46 13.11 -22.87
C LEU A 311 15.22 11.91 -21.95
N GLY A 312 14.02 11.83 -21.33
CA GLY A 312 13.72 10.81 -20.34
C GLY A 312 14.35 11.10 -18.98
N ILE A 313 14.78 10.05 -18.29
CA ILE A 313 15.31 10.13 -16.91
C ILE A 313 16.75 10.62 -16.91
N ILE A 314 17.02 11.65 -16.10
CA ILE A 314 18.35 12.25 -15.90
C ILE A 314 18.72 12.07 -14.43
N ASP A 315 19.81 11.34 -14.16
CA ASP A 315 20.31 11.08 -12.81
C ASP A 315 21.25 12.20 -12.33
N PHE A 316 20.95 12.75 -11.14
CA PHE A 316 21.72 13.81 -10.47
C PHE A 316 22.44 13.32 -9.20
N LYS A 317 22.54 12.00 -8.93
CA LYS A 317 23.11 11.45 -7.68
C LYS A 317 24.47 12.02 -7.28
N HIS A 318 25.31 12.37 -8.24
CA HIS A 318 26.66 12.92 -8.00
C HIS A 318 26.81 14.39 -8.47
N ARG A 319 25.69 15.11 -8.64
CA ARG A 319 25.66 16.45 -9.26
C ARG A 319 24.88 17.44 -8.40
N PHE A 320 25.17 17.48 -7.11
CA PHE A 320 24.42 18.26 -6.11
C PHE A 320 24.28 19.74 -6.48
N VAL A 321 25.39 20.40 -6.83
CA VAL A 321 25.37 21.83 -7.18
C VAL A 321 24.45 22.10 -8.37
N LEU A 322 24.45 21.23 -9.38
CA LEU A 322 23.58 21.37 -10.53
C LEU A 322 22.12 21.15 -10.18
N LEU A 323 21.83 20.19 -9.29
CA LEU A 323 20.50 19.95 -8.79
C LEU A 323 19.96 21.14 -8.01
N GLU A 324 20.75 21.67 -7.06
CA GLU A 324 20.34 22.81 -6.24
C GLU A 324 20.10 24.08 -7.11
N ILE A 325 20.94 24.34 -8.11
CA ILE A 325 20.70 25.43 -9.06
C ILE A 325 19.39 25.24 -9.81
N LEU A 326 19.12 24.01 -10.30
CA LEU A 326 17.88 23.74 -11.03
C LEU A 326 16.66 23.94 -10.14
N PHE A 327 16.67 23.41 -8.92
CA PHE A 327 15.56 23.57 -7.98
C PHE A 327 15.34 25.04 -7.59
N LEU A 328 16.39 25.78 -7.29
CA LEU A 328 16.30 27.21 -6.97
C LEU A 328 15.62 28.00 -8.09
N LEU A 329 16.06 27.80 -9.33
CA LEU A 329 15.53 28.51 -10.48
C LEU A 329 14.10 28.06 -10.80
N ALA A 330 13.82 26.75 -10.77
CA ALA A 330 12.52 26.18 -11.16
C ALA A 330 11.41 26.43 -10.12
N GLN A 331 11.74 26.62 -8.83
CA GLN A 331 10.76 26.99 -7.80
C GLN A 331 10.19 28.40 -7.99
N ASN A 332 10.94 29.29 -8.63
CA ASN A 332 10.53 30.69 -8.86
C ASN A 332 10.71 31.07 -10.34
N PRO A 333 9.90 30.53 -11.25
CA PRO A 333 10.01 30.80 -12.68
C PRO A 333 9.84 32.31 -12.96
N GLY A 334 10.69 32.85 -13.82
CA GLY A 334 10.67 34.27 -14.16
C GLY A 334 11.45 35.20 -13.21
N THR A 335 11.80 34.70 -12.00
CA THR A 335 12.66 35.44 -11.07
C THR A 335 14.12 35.35 -11.52
N TYR A 336 14.80 36.51 -11.66
CA TYR A 336 16.20 36.55 -12.05
C TYR A 336 17.10 36.48 -10.81
N TYR A 337 18.05 35.57 -10.83
CA TYR A 337 19.09 35.42 -9.81
C TYR A 337 20.42 35.91 -10.39
N ASN A 338 20.97 36.96 -9.82
CA ASN A 338 22.27 37.45 -10.18
C ASN A 338 23.39 36.56 -9.67
N LYS A 339 24.65 36.89 -9.95
CA LYS A 339 25.79 36.06 -9.54
C LYS A 339 26.02 36.05 -8.02
N GLU A 340 25.70 37.16 -7.37
CA GLU A 340 25.80 37.30 -5.90
C GLU A 340 24.78 36.43 -5.21
N ASP A 341 23.52 36.41 -5.72
CA ASP A 341 22.44 35.59 -5.23
C ASP A 341 22.79 34.09 -5.35
N LEU A 342 23.29 33.69 -6.52
CA LEU A 342 23.70 32.34 -6.77
C LEU A 342 24.87 31.90 -5.87
N ALA A 343 25.89 32.77 -5.68
CA ALA A 343 27.00 32.45 -4.80
C ALA A 343 26.53 32.22 -3.36
N ARG A 344 25.72 33.12 -2.84
CA ARG A 344 25.17 33.06 -1.48
C ARG A 344 24.23 31.84 -1.27
N MET A 345 23.32 31.59 -2.22
CA MET A 345 22.30 30.55 -2.04
C MET A 345 22.80 29.12 -2.30
N ILE A 346 23.71 28.94 -3.26
CA ILE A 346 24.18 27.62 -3.70
C ILE A 346 25.48 27.23 -2.98
N TRP A 347 26.46 28.15 -2.95
CA TRP A 347 27.78 27.88 -2.32
C TRP A 347 27.86 28.35 -0.88
N LYS A 348 26.86 29.15 -0.42
CA LYS A 348 26.80 29.73 0.94
C LYS A 348 28.04 30.60 1.26
N ASP A 349 28.54 31.31 0.26
CA ASP A 349 29.75 32.07 0.32
C ASP A 349 29.53 33.51 -0.17
N GLU A 350 30.38 34.47 0.23
CA GLU A 350 30.34 35.80 -0.32
C GLU A 350 30.85 35.79 -1.74
N TYR A 351 30.19 36.60 -2.60
CA TYR A 351 30.52 36.63 -4.02
C TYR A 351 31.92 37.17 -4.26
N ASN A 352 32.78 36.34 -4.86
CA ASN A 352 34.11 36.73 -5.37
C ASN A 352 34.15 36.47 -6.89
N PRO A 353 34.29 37.52 -7.72
CA PRO A 353 34.30 37.37 -9.18
C PRO A 353 35.37 36.43 -9.71
N LEU A 354 36.53 36.38 -9.08
CA LEU A 354 37.66 35.53 -9.52
C LEU A 354 37.36 34.04 -9.38
N ILE A 355 36.50 33.69 -8.43
CA ILE A 355 36.15 32.30 -8.13
C ILE A 355 34.76 31.96 -8.70
N HIS A 356 33.75 32.72 -8.31
CA HIS A 356 32.35 32.37 -8.55
C HIS A 356 31.92 32.55 -10.01
N ASP A 357 32.50 33.49 -10.77
CA ASP A 357 32.15 33.65 -12.18
C ASP A 357 32.37 32.36 -12.98
N LYS A 358 33.52 31.77 -12.85
CA LYS A 358 33.86 30.54 -13.56
C LYS A 358 33.00 29.37 -13.08
N LEU A 359 32.74 29.26 -11.75
CA LEU A 359 31.90 28.21 -11.16
C LEU A 359 30.46 28.31 -11.67
N ILE A 360 29.84 29.50 -11.63
CA ILE A 360 28.48 29.74 -12.08
C ILE A 360 28.35 29.43 -13.57
N TYR A 361 29.22 30.00 -14.42
CA TYR A 361 29.18 29.76 -15.86
C TYR A 361 29.31 28.26 -16.20
N THR A 362 30.26 27.61 -15.57
CA THR A 362 30.50 26.15 -15.81
C THR A 362 29.33 25.32 -15.36
N SER A 363 28.77 25.60 -14.18
CA SER A 363 27.62 24.88 -13.63
C SER A 363 26.38 25.07 -14.50
N ILE A 364 26.03 26.30 -14.87
CA ILE A 364 24.89 26.57 -15.76
C ILE A 364 25.08 25.89 -17.13
N SER A 365 26.30 25.98 -17.70
CA SER A 365 26.59 25.31 -18.98
C SER A 365 26.45 23.79 -18.91
N ARG A 366 26.95 23.16 -17.82
CA ARG A 366 26.81 21.72 -17.59
C ARG A 366 25.35 21.35 -17.35
N LEU A 367 24.61 22.14 -16.56
CA LEU A 367 23.22 21.91 -16.29
C LEU A 367 22.38 21.94 -17.58
N ARG A 368 22.56 22.96 -18.43
CA ARG A 368 21.90 23.03 -19.74
C ARG A 368 22.19 21.80 -20.61
N LYS A 369 23.44 21.37 -20.67
CA LYS A 369 23.82 20.18 -21.45
C LYS A 369 23.14 18.90 -20.96
N LEU A 370 22.74 18.86 -19.69
CA LEU A 370 22.05 17.70 -19.12
C LEU A 370 20.55 17.72 -19.38
N ILE A 371 19.90 18.89 -19.23
CA ILE A 371 18.44 18.99 -19.23
C ILE A 371 17.86 19.53 -20.52
N GLU A 372 18.66 20.19 -21.40
CA GLU A 372 18.15 20.77 -22.65
C GLU A 372 18.41 19.81 -23.82
N PRO A 373 17.39 19.48 -24.64
CA PRO A 373 17.53 18.61 -25.81
C PRO A 373 18.52 19.20 -26.81
N LYS A 374 19.26 18.33 -27.51
CA LYS A 374 20.20 18.75 -28.55
C LYS A 374 19.47 19.50 -29.67
N GLY A 375 19.98 20.64 -30.03
CA GLY A 375 19.42 21.48 -31.12
C GLY A 375 18.47 22.60 -30.67
N VAL A 376 18.02 22.57 -29.41
CA VAL A 376 17.21 23.63 -28.83
C VAL A 376 18.09 24.55 -27.97
N LYS A 377 18.14 25.85 -28.30
CA LYS A 377 18.93 26.81 -27.54
C LYS A 377 18.10 27.38 -26.39
N ARG A 378 18.59 27.24 -25.14
CA ARG A 378 18.07 27.89 -23.93
C ARG A 378 16.58 27.67 -23.71
N GLN A 379 16.18 26.46 -23.64
CA GLN A 379 14.77 26.10 -23.44
C GLN A 379 14.33 26.33 -21.98
N TYR A 380 15.11 25.83 -21.01
CA TYR A 380 14.74 25.81 -19.60
C TYR A 380 15.38 26.93 -18.79
N ILE A 381 16.66 27.22 -18.99
CA ILE A 381 17.37 28.27 -18.24
C ILE A 381 17.68 29.45 -19.16
N LEU A 382 17.03 30.56 -18.89
CA LEU A 382 17.27 31.80 -19.63
C LEU A 382 18.37 32.62 -18.97
N ARG A 383 18.98 33.55 -19.75
CA ARG A 383 19.94 34.55 -19.27
C ARG A 383 19.43 35.91 -19.67
N GLY A 384 19.24 36.77 -18.69
CA GLY A 384 18.93 38.22 -18.89
C GLY A 384 20.08 39.10 -18.47
N LYS A 385 19.81 40.41 -18.44
CA LYS A 385 20.76 41.42 -17.93
C LYS A 385 21.01 41.22 -16.43
N ASP A 386 19.97 40.82 -15.71
CA ASP A 386 19.96 40.72 -14.25
C ASP A 386 20.35 39.33 -13.73
N GLY A 387 20.79 38.41 -14.61
CA GLY A 387 21.25 37.07 -14.18
C GLY A 387 20.59 35.90 -14.92
N TYR A 388 20.31 34.84 -14.20
CA TYR A 388 19.69 33.63 -14.71
C TYR A 388 18.30 33.42 -14.11
N THR A 389 17.37 32.90 -14.93
CA THR A 389 16.03 32.56 -14.49
C THR A 389 15.57 31.25 -15.13
N PHE A 390 14.62 30.58 -14.52
CA PHE A 390 13.89 29.50 -15.16
C PHE A 390 12.84 30.07 -16.11
N ASN A 391 12.68 29.47 -17.29
CA ASN A 391 11.75 29.96 -18.29
C ASN A 391 10.29 29.80 -17.79
N PRO A 392 9.54 30.87 -17.58
CA PRO A 392 8.17 30.80 -17.07
C PRO A 392 7.17 30.15 -18.03
N ARG A 393 7.55 29.88 -19.28
CA ARG A 393 6.72 29.18 -20.27
C ARG A 393 6.89 27.66 -20.20
N VAL A 394 7.83 27.18 -19.39
CA VAL A 394 8.10 25.76 -19.18
C VAL A 394 7.25 25.27 -18.00
N ASN A 395 6.51 24.21 -18.23
CA ASN A 395 5.74 23.58 -17.18
C ASN A 395 6.65 22.62 -16.40
N ALA A 396 7.13 23.07 -15.24
CA ALA A 396 7.92 22.27 -14.32
C ALA A 396 7.05 21.81 -13.16
N ARG A 397 7.06 20.52 -12.88
CA ARG A 397 6.33 19.91 -11.76
C ARG A 397 7.30 19.33 -10.76
N PHE A 398 7.06 19.59 -9.49
CA PHE A 398 7.85 19.05 -8.41
C PHE A 398 7.16 17.78 -7.87
N HIS A 399 7.97 16.76 -7.59
CA HIS A 399 7.49 15.63 -6.82
C HIS A 399 7.01 16.16 -5.46
N LYS A 400 5.73 16.03 -5.20
CA LYS A 400 5.21 16.27 -3.85
C LYS A 400 5.74 15.13 -2.99
N GLU A 401 6.71 15.43 -2.13
CA GLU A 401 6.87 14.64 -0.91
C GLU A 401 5.47 14.59 -0.32
N ASN A 402 4.92 13.39 -0.12
CA ASN A 402 3.64 13.25 0.52
C ASN A 402 3.69 14.17 1.74
N GLU A 403 3.07 15.34 1.65
CA GLU A 403 2.57 15.96 2.85
C GLU A 403 1.85 14.81 3.51
N VAL A 404 2.33 14.42 4.69
CA VAL A 404 1.62 13.49 5.54
C VAL A 404 0.27 14.16 5.67
N VAL A 405 -0.66 13.78 4.79
CA VAL A 405 -2.07 14.05 5.00
C VAL A 405 -2.20 13.62 6.43
N LYS A 406 -2.58 14.52 7.33
CA LYS A 406 -2.91 14.18 8.72
C LYS A 406 -3.99 13.13 8.57
N ARG A 407 -3.53 11.90 8.44
CA ARG A 407 -4.34 10.73 8.19
C ARG A 407 -5.09 10.61 9.49
N ASN A 408 -6.38 10.82 9.45
CA ASN A 408 -7.25 10.34 10.51
C ASN A 408 -6.88 8.88 10.71
N ASN A 409 -6.67 8.46 11.95
CA ASN A 409 -6.07 7.15 12.31
C ASN A 409 -6.68 5.93 11.60
N ILE A 410 -7.88 6.06 11.02
CA ILE A 410 -8.58 5.05 10.23
C ILE A 410 -8.12 5.00 8.75
N GLY A 411 -7.70 6.11 8.16
CA GLY A 411 -7.21 6.16 6.77
C GLY A 411 -5.86 5.51 6.54
N ASN A 412 -5.13 5.14 7.61
CA ASN A 412 -3.80 4.56 7.57
C ASN A 412 -3.75 3.04 7.58
N ILE A 413 -4.90 2.40 7.70
CA ILE A 413 -4.95 0.96 7.55
C ILE A 413 -4.79 0.66 6.06
N GLU A 414 -3.53 0.62 5.59
CA GLU A 414 -3.24 -0.20 4.42
C GLU A 414 -3.76 -1.58 4.77
N ILE A 415 -4.77 -2.01 4.04
CA ILE A 415 -5.36 -3.31 4.24
C ILE A 415 -4.25 -4.32 3.98
N SER A 416 -3.51 -4.65 5.03
CA SER A 416 -2.88 -5.93 5.09
C SER A 416 -4.03 -6.90 5.07
N SER A 417 -4.16 -7.60 3.99
CA SER A 417 -5.18 -8.62 3.82
C SER A 417 -5.25 -9.46 5.07
N PRO A 418 -6.44 -9.74 5.58
CA PRO A 418 -6.57 -10.72 6.63
C PRO A 418 -6.17 -12.04 6.04
N VAL A 419 -5.17 -12.58 6.59
CA VAL A 419 -4.85 -13.97 6.41
C VAL A 419 -5.73 -14.78 7.33
#